data_c9b9a6f3071e8b302e5728041f92b61a
#
_entry.id   c9b9a6f3071e8b302e5728041f92b61a
#
_cell.length_a   1.000
_cell.length_b   1.000
_cell.length_c   1.000
_cell.angle_alpha   90.00
_cell.angle_beta   90.00
_cell.angle_gamma   90.00
#
_symmetry.space_group_name_H-M   'P 1'
#
loop_
_entity.id
_entity.type
_entity.pdbx_description
1 polymer ?
#
loop_
_entity_poly.entity_id
_entity_poly.type
_entity_poly.pdbx_seq_one_letter_code
_entity_poly.pdbx_strand_id
1 'polypeptide(L)'
;LRLSSAASDVYKRQISLLENKNVDINNFYPLGSTSVGDEIVFNNNEYKIEDLTNFDYSKVNLAIFSAGSKVAEEHAKDFVNAGVYVIDLSSKFRYEKDIPLIIPEINGDEINLLDAPSIISNPNCSTSQLLMAIAPIHKEYEIDILNIATYQAVSGTGKQAVQELKNQIKDCLLYTSDAADDSR
;
A
#
# COMPACT_ATOMS: atom_id res chain seq x y z
N LEU A 1 -11.89 -3.87 1.16
CA LEU A 1 -12.03 -2.45 0.84
C LEU A 1 -10.83 -1.96 0.07
N ARG A 2 -11.04 -1.30 -1.04
CA ARG A 2 -9.98 -0.76 -1.86
C ARG A 2 -10.18 0.72 -2.13
N LEU A 3 -9.10 1.49 -1.97
CA LEU A 3 -8.99 2.86 -2.42
C LEU A 3 -8.03 2.92 -3.60
N SER A 4 -8.49 3.31 -4.77
CA SER A 4 -7.71 3.31 -5.99
C SER A 4 -7.52 4.72 -6.54
N SER A 5 -6.28 5.15 -6.63
CA SER A 5 -5.83 5.96 -7.74
C SER A 5 -4.71 5.21 -8.45
N ALA A 6 -4.84 4.98 -9.72
CA ALA A 6 -3.80 4.77 -10.72
C ALA A 6 -2.65 3.74 -10.53
N ALA A 7 -2.47 3.07 -9.42
CA ALA A 7 -1.52 1.96 -9.27
C ALA A 7 -2.19 0.65 -9.74
N SER A 8 -2.45 0.55 -11.04
CA SER A 8 -3.40 -0.42 -11.61
C SER A 8 -3.05 -1.89 -11.37
N ASP A 9 -1.80 -2.24 -11.12
CA ASP A 9 -1.41 -3.65 -11.05
C ASP A 9 -1.27 -4.17 -9.62
N VAL A 10 -0.88 -3.32 -8.67
CA VAL A 10 -0.72 -3.73 -7.26
C VAL A 10 -2.06 -4.19 -6.67
N TYR A 11 -3.12 -3.42 -6.85
CA TYR A 11 -4.42 -3.79 -6.29
C TYR A 11 -5.05 -5.01 -6.97
N LYS A 12 -4.88 -5.15 -8.29
CA LYS A 12 -5.37 -6.35 -8.99
C LYS A 12 -4.72 -7.59 -8.42
N ARG A 13 -3.41 -7.50 -8.13
CA ARG A 13 -2.69 -8.58 -7.49
C ARG A 13 -3.17 -8.83 -6.06
N GLN A 14 -3.46 -7.79 -5.29
CA GLN A 14 -4.02 -7.91 -3.94
C GLN A 14 -5.38 -8.61 -3.95
N ILE A 15 -6.29 -8.19 -4.84
CA ILE A 15 -7.59 -8.84 -5.02
C ILE A 15 -7.42 -10.32 -5.36
N SER A 16 -6.59 -10.63 -6.36
CA SER A 16 -6.30 -12.01 -6.73
C SER A 16 -5.70 -12.84 -5.58
N LEU A 17 -4.89 -12.23 -4.71
CA LEU A 17 -4.36 -12.92 -3.53
C LEU A 17 -5.43 -13.18 -2.47
N LEU A 18 -6.34 -12.23 -2.23
CA LEU A 18 -7.46 -12.43 -1.31
C LEU A 18 -8.39 -13.56 -1.77
N GLU A 19 -8.69 -13.61 -3.09
CA GLU A 19 -9.47 -14.70 -3.69
C GLU A 19 -8.77 -16.07 -3.52
N ASN A 20 -7.46 -16.12 -3.81
CA ASN A 20 -6.70 -17.37 -3.78
C ASN A 20 -6.39 -17.88 -2.35
N LYS A 21 -6.41 -17.01 -1.35
CA LYS A 21 -6.11 -17.37 0.04
C LYS A 21 -7.34 -17.80 0.83
N ASN A 22 -8.51 -17.88 0.20
CA ASN A 22 -9.77 -18.24 0.86
C ASN A 22 -10.02 -17.43 2.13
N VAL A 23 -9.70 -16.15 2.11
CA VAL A 23 -10.04 -15.24 3.22
C VAL A 23 -11.55 -15.09 3.23
N ASP A 24 -12.15 -15.33 4.38
CA ASP A 24 -13.60 -15.20 4.56
C ASP A 24 -13.98 -13.71 4.57
N ILE A 25 -14.47 -13.23 3.44
CA ILE A 25 -14.87 -11.84 3.21
C ILE A 25 -16.37 -11.81 2.96
N ASN A 26 -17.14 -11.40 3.97
CA ASN A 26 -18.59 -11.34 3.88
C ASN A 26 -19.05 -10.20 2.95
N ASN A 27 -18.38 -9.05 3.04
CA ASN A 27 -18.73 -7.87 2.25
C ASN A 27 -17.47 -7.23 1.67
N PHE A 28 -17.53 -6.85 0.39
CA PHE A 28 -16.45 -6.20 -0.32
C PHE A 28 -16.93 -4.85 -0.88
N TYR A 29 -16.25 -3.77 -0.51
CA TYR A 29 -16.58 -2.40 -0.95
C TYR A 29 -15.36 -1.79 -1.62
N PRO A 30 -15.31 -1.74 -2.96
CA PRO A 30 -14.27 -1.00 -3.66
C PRO A 30 -14.57 0.49 -3.57
N LEU A 31 -13.64 1.27 -3.01
CA LEU A 31 -13.79 2.72 -2.88
C LEU A 31 -12.75 3.46 -3.72
N GLY A 32 -13.12 4.62 -4.24
CA GLY A 32 -12.25 5.47 -5.01
C GLY A 32 -12.68 6.93 -4.97
N SER A 33 -11.79 7.83 -5.41
CA SER A 33 -12.08 9.27 -5.57
C SER A 33 -12.19 9.69 -7.03
N THR A 34 -11.54 9.01 -7.96
CA THR A 34 -11.47 9.38 -9.38
C THR A 34 -12.04 8.35 -10.34
N SER A 35 -12.31 7.14 -9.87
CA SER A 35 -12.83 6.01 -10.64
C SER A 35 -14.20 5.55 -10.13
N VAL A 36 -14.97 6.47 -9.59
CA VAL A 36 -16.33 6.20 -9.11
C VAL A 36 -17.20 5.75 -10.27
N GLY A 37 -17.91 4.64 -10.09
CA GLY A 37 -18.77 4.04 -11.12
C GLY A 37 -18.07 3.01 -12.01
N ASP A 38 -16.73 2.95 -12.02
CA ASP A 38 -16.01 1.86 -12.69
C ASP A 38 -16.32 0.51 -12.03
N GLU A 39 -16.23 -0.56 -12.81
CA GLU A 39 -16.51 -1.91 -12.33
C GLU A 39 -15.24 -2.67 -11.97
N ILE A 40 -15.35 -3.51 -10.96
CA ILE A 40 -14.29 -4.39 -10.50
C ILE A 40 -14.90 -5.77 -10.18
N VAL A 41 -14.18 -6.82 -10.52
CA VAL A 41 -14.59 -8.19 -10.22
C VAL A 41 -13.86 -8.69 -8.98
N PHE A 42 -14.60 -9.32 -8.06
CA PHE A 42 -14.10 -10.03 -6.90
C PHE A 42 -14.96 -11.26 -6.63
N ASN A 43 -14.34 -12.43 -6.46
CA ASN A 43 -15.01 -13.72 -6.29
C ASN A 43 -16.14 -13.96 -7.34
N ASN A 44 -15.87 -13.67 -8.61
CA ASN A 44 -16.81 -13.77 -9.74
C ASN A 44 -18.05 -12.86 -9.64
N ASN A 45 -18.08 -11.91 -8.72
CA ASN A 45 -19.12 -10.90 -8.64
C ASN A 45 -18.59 -9.54 -9.10
N GLU A 46 -19.45 -8.78 -9.78
CA GLU A 46 -19.16 -7.42 -10.22
C GLU A 46 -19.55 -6.42 -9.13
N TYR A 47 -18.64 -5.50 -8.84
CA TYR A 47 -18.83 -4.42 -7.87
C TYR A 47 -18.55 -3.09 -8.53
N LYS A 48 -19.36 -2.08 -8.26
CA LYS A 48 -19.09 -0.70 -8.68
C LYS A 48 -18.23 -0.01 -7.62
N ILE A 49 -17.27 0.78 -8.10
CA ILE A 49 -16.45 1.61 -7.20
C ILE A 49 -17.33 2.73 -6.66
N GLU A 50 -17.47 2.79 -5.35
CA GLU A 50 -18.21 3.83 -4.62
C GLU A 50 -17.31 5.01 -4.28
N ASP A 51 -17.93 6.18 -4.05
CA ASP A 51 -17.24 7.38 -3.63
C ASP A 51 -16.79 7.25 -2.17
N LEU A 52 -15.48 7.35 -1.97
CA LEU A 52 -14.85 7.29 -0.65
C LEU A 52 -15.40 8.36 0.31
N THR A 53 -15.68 9.58 -0.19
CA THR A 53 -16.05 10.71 0.64
C THR A 53 -17.46 10.58 1.24
N ASN A 54 -18.32 9.80 0.60
CA ASN A 54 -19.70 9.57 1.00
C ASN A 54 -19.94 8.20 1.64
N PHE A 55 -18.89 7.41 1.79
CA PHE A 55 -19.01 6.05 2.31
C PHE A 55 -19.12 6.03 3.83
N ASP A 56 -20.02 5.22 4.35
CA ASP A 56 -20.16 4.95 5.79
C ASP A 56 -19.10 3.94 6.23
N TYR A 57 -18.07 4.42 6.89
CA TYR A 57 -16.91 3.60 7.32
C TYR A 57 -17.28 2.51 8.31
N SER A 58 -18.37 2.64 9.07
CA SER A 58 -18.81 1.64 10.03
C SER A 58 -19.27 0.31 9.40
N LYS A 59 -19.47 0.28 8.08
CA LYS A 59 -19.87 -0.93 7.34
C LYS A 59 -18.75 -1.96 7.17
N VAL A 60 -17.52 -1.61 7.50
CA VAL A 60 -16.36 -2.48 7.29
C VAL A 60 -15.55 -2.64 8.59
N ASN A 61 -14.84 -3.76 8.71
CA ASN A 61 -13.94 -4.02 9.83
C ASN A 61 -12.48 -3.79 9.45
N LEU A 62 -12.14 -3.87 8.16
CA LEU A 62 -10.80 -3.73 7.64
C LEU A 62 -10.80 -2.87 6.38
N ALA A 63 -9.89 -1.93 6.29
CA ALA A 63 -9.64 -1.11 5.12
C ALA A 63 -8.19 -1.28 4.64
N ILE A 64 -7.99 -1.47 3.32
CA ILE A 64 -6.67 -1.54 2.69
C ILE A 64 -6.48 -0.31 1.82
N PHE A 65 -5.55 0.55 2.20
CA PHE A 65 -5.25 1.80 1.52
C PHE A 65 -4.12 1.61 0.50
N SER A 66 -4.44 1.71 -0.79
CA SER A 66 -3.48 1.62 -1.89
C SER A 66 -3.55 2.82 -2.85
N ALA A 67 -4.17 3.92 -2.41
CA ALA A 67 -4.42 5.11 -3.23
C ALA A 67 -3.36 6.23 -3.08
N GLY A 68 -2.29 5.95 -2.34
CA GLY A 68 -1.21 6.90 -2.10
C GLY A 68 -1.36 7.71 -0.81
N SER A 69 -0.29 8.44 -0.48
CA SER A 69 -0.12 9.09 0.82
C SER A 69 -1.17 10.16 1.12
N LYS A 70 -1.61 10.92 0.11
CA LYS A 70 -2.63 11.96 0.29
C LYS A 70 -3.96 11.38 0.77
N VAL A 71 -4.44 10.33 0.14
CA VAL A 71 -5.70 9.67 0.53
C VAL A 71 -5.58 9.02 1.90
N ALA A 72 -4.43 8.40 2.19
CA ALA A 72 -4.17 7.84 3.51
C ALA A 72 -4.17 8.93 4.60
N GLU A 73 -3.55 10.08 4.35
CA GLU A 73 -3.53 11.22 5.27
C GLU A 73 -4.92 11.78 5.57
N GLU A 74 -5.75 11.90 4.53
CA GLU A 74 -7.08 12.51 4.63
C GLU A 74 -8.10 11.59 5.32
N HIS A 75 -7.99 10.27 5.15
CA HIS A 75 -9.08 9.35 5.52
C HIS A 75 -8.72 8.26 6.53
N ALA A 76 -7.44 7.84 6.65
CA ALA A 76 -7.11 6.67 7.44
C ALA A 76 -7.51 6.79 8.92
N LYS A 77 -7.35 7.97 9.52
CA LYS A 77 -7.73 8.23 10.90
C LYS A 77 -9.26 8.18 11.12
N ASP A 78 -10.03 8.59 10.13
CA ASP A 78 -11.50 8.56 10.22
C ASP A 78 -12.02 7.13 10.18
N PHE A 79 -11.38 6.25 9.40
CA PHE A 79 -11.67 4.81 9.46
C PHE A 79 -11.37 4.22 10.84
N VAL A 80 -10.23 4.54 11.43
CA VAL A 80 -9.87 4.08 12.77
C VAL A 80 -10.87 4.61 13.80
N ASN A 81 -11.27 5.87 13.73
CA ASN A 81 -12.29 6.47 14.60
C ASN A 81 -13.66 5.78 14.46
N ALA A 82 -13.97 5.23 13.29
CA ALA A 82 -15.16 4.44 13.04
C ALA A 82 -15.04 2.96 13.50
N GLY A 83 -13.93 2.58 14.13
CA GLY A 83 -13.71 1.21 14.61
C GLY A 83 -13.14 0.25 13.57
N VAL A 84 -12.46 0.73 12.55
CA VAL A 84 -11.93 -0.03 11.42
C VAL A 84 -10.42 -0.17 11.51
N TYR A 85 -9.87 -1.36 11.36
CA TYR A 85 -8.45 -1.56 11.15
C TYR A 85 -8.04 -1.07 9.76
N VAL A 86 -6.91 -0.37 9.67
CA VAL A 86 -6.39 0.18 8.41
C VAL A 86 -5.03 -0.43 8.10
N ILE A 87 -4.88 -1.04 6.93
CA ILE A 87 -3.57 -1.42 6.38
C ILE A 87 -3.20 -0.36 5.33
N ASP A 88 -2.18 0.46 5.62
CA ASP A 88 -1.71 1.50 4.70
C ASP A 88 -0.48 1.04 3.92
N LEU A 89 -0.58 1.04 2.60
CA LEU A 89 0.51 0.68 1.68
C LEU A 89 1.29 1.91 1.20
N SER A 90 0.86 3.11 1.59
CA SER A 90 1.54 4.35 1.24
C SER A 90 2.79 4.57 2.10
N SER A 91 3.50 5.67 1.85
CA SER A 91 4.62 6.08 2.69
C SER A 91 4.19 6.97 3.86
N LYS A 92 2.90 7.34 3.97
CA LYS A 92 2.44 8.37 4.91
C LYS A 92 2.78 8.09 6.36
N PHE A 93 2.56 6.87 6.82
CA PHE A 93 2.64 6.53 8.23
C PHE A 93 3.91 5.74 8.63
N ARG A 94 4.84 5.50 7.70
CA ARG A 94 6.03 4.65 7.93
C ARG A 94 6.98 5.19 9.00
N TYR A 95 6.96 6.49 9.25
CA TYR A 95 7.85 7.15 10.21
C TYR A 95 7.11 7.67 11.45
N GLU A 96 5.82 7.38 11.58
CA GLU A 96 5.04 7.74 12.76
C GLU A 96 5.34 6.74 13.88
N LYS A 97 5.79 7.23 15.03
CA LYS A 97 6.26 6.38 16.14
C LYS A 97 5.19 5.47 16.73
N ASP A 98 3.94 5.94 16.71
CA ASP A 98 2.81 5.25 17.31
C ASP A 98 2.09 4.32 16.31
N ILE A 99 2.57 4.23 15.08
CA ILE A 99 2.00 3.39 14.04
C ILE A 99 2.98 2.26 13.71
N PRO A 100 2.60 1.00 13.93
CA PRO A 100 3.48 -0.13 13.67
C PRO A 100 3.76 -0.29 12.18
N LEU A 101 5.04 -0.51 11.86
CA LEU A 101 5.52 -0.85 10.51
C LEU A 101 5.73 -2.36 10.44
N ILE A 102 4.83 -3.07 9.75
CA ILE A 102 4.75 -4.53 9.85
C ILE A 102 5.18 -5.22 8.55
N ILE A 103 6.05 -6.21 8.69
CA ILE A 103 6.25 -7.30 7.72
C ILE A 103 5.82 -8.57 8.44
N PRO A 104 4.72 -9.23 8.04
CA PRO A 104 4.13 -10.32 8.80
C PRO A 104 5.10 -11.45 9.17
N GLU A 105 6.02 -11.79 8.26
CA GLU A 105 6.98 -12.87 8.45
C GLU A 105 8.16 -12.49 9.39
N ILE A 106 8.30 -11.22 9.74
CA ILE A 106 9.44 -10.71 10.54
C ILE A 106 8.96 -10.27 11.92
N ASN A 107 7.96 -9.41 11.95
CA ASN A 107 7.43 -8.81 13.17
C ASN A 107 5.89 -8.84 13.23
N GLY A 108 5.26 -9.81 12.58
CA GLY A 108 3.80 -9.94 12.54
C GLY A 108 3.16 -10.09 13.92
N ASP A 109 3.89 -10.63 14.89
CA ASP A 109 3.40 -10.78 16.27
C ASP A 109 3.07 -9.45 16.94
N GLU A 110 3.64 -8.33 16.48
CA GLU A 110 3.32 -6.98 16.97
C GLU A 110 1.85 -6.60 16.73
N ILE A 111 1.18 -7.21 15.77
CA ILE A 111 -0.26 -7.03 15.53
C ILE A 111 -1.08 -7.45 16.76
N ASN A 112 -0.62 -8.47 17.50
CA ASN A 112 -1.30 -8.96 18.69
C ASN A 112 -1.21 -7.97 19.87
N LEU A 113 -0.37 -6.95 19.78
CA LEU A 113 -0.26 -5.88 20.79
C LEU A 113 -1.26 -4.74 20.55
N LEU A 114 -2.03 -4.80 19.48
CA LEU A 114 -3.03 -3.78 19.16
C LEU A 114 -4.32 -4.07 19.92
N ASP A 115 -4.59 -3.31 20.96
CA ASP A 115 -5.79 -3.46 21.81
C ASP A 115 -7.07 -2.92 21.12
N ALA A 116 -6.95 -2.14 20.05
CA ALA A 116 -8.04 -1.48 19.36
C ALA A 116 -7.75 -1.31 17.86
N PRO A 117 -8.77 -1.00 17.04
CA PRO A 117 -8.59 -0.63 15.66
C PRO A 117 -7.51 0.45 15.48
N SER A 118 -6.58 0.21 14.59
CA SER A 118 -5.38 1.01 14.43
C SER A 118 -4.94 1.04 12.96
N ILE A 119 -4.06 1.99 12.63
CA ILE A 119 -3.37 2.00 11.35
C ILE A 119 -2.16 1.06 11.47
N ILE A 120 -1.99 0.18 10.49
CA ILE A 120 -0.83 -0.69 10.31
C ILE A 120 -0.14 -0.24 9.03
N SER A 121 1.08 0.24 9.14
CA SER A 121 1.85 0.69 7.98
C SER A 121 2.61 -0.47 7.34
N ASN A 122 2.61 -0.50 6.01
CA ASN A 122 3.38 -1.47 5.23
C ASN A 122 4.67 -0.83 4.72
N PRO A 123 5.84 -1.50 4.84
CA PRO A 123 7.10 -0.97 4.34
C PRO A 123 7.13 -0.77 2.83
N ASN A 124 8.17 -0.09 2.36
CA ASN A 124 8.45 0.00 0.94
C ASN A 124 8.67 -1.40 0.32
N CYS A 125 8.26 -1.59 -0.93
CA CYS A 125 8.36 -2.87 -1.63
C CYS A 125 9.79 -3.43 -1.68
N SER A 126 10.79 -2.58 -1.94
CA SER A 126 12.21 -2.98 -1.94
C SER A 126 12.67 -3.38 -0.55
N THR A 127 12.25 -2.63 0.48
CA THR A 127 12.57 -2.90 1.88
C THR A 127 11.99 -4.25 2.31
N SER A 128 10.73 -4.52 2.00
CA SER A 128 10.08 -5.80 2.33
C SER A 128 10.83 -6.99 1.71
N GLN A 129 11.17 -6.90 0.42
CA GLN A 129 11.91 -7.96 -0.27
C GLN A 129 13.30 -8.19 0.33
N LEU A 130 14.02 -7.10 0.62
CA LEU A 130 15.35 -7.17 1.23
C LEU A 130 15.28 -7.80 2.61
N LEU A 131 14.42 -7.29 3.48
CA LEU A 131 14.29 -7.77 4.85
C LEU A 131 13.85 -9.22 4.92
N MET A 132 12.95 -9.67 4.05
CA MET A 132 12.59 -11.08 3.94
C MET A 132 13.79 -11.98 3.64
N ALA A 133 14.74 -11.51 2.82
CA ALA A 133 15.94 -12.26 2.48
C ALA A 133 16.99 -12.25 3.59
N ILE A 134 17.18 -11.11 4.25
CA ILE A 134 18.30 -10.93 5.19
C ILE A 134 17.93 -11.17 6.67
N ALA A 135 16.65 -11.10 7.05
CA ALA A 135 16.25 -11.25 8.44
C ALA A 135 16.69 -12.60 9.06
N PRO A 136 16.59 -13.76 8.38
CA PRO A 136 17.13 -15.00 8.90
C PRO A 136 18.64 -14.97 9.12
N ILE A 137 19.37 -14.31 8.21
CA ILE A 137 20.83 -14.16 8.30
C ILE A 137 21.19 -13.23 9.46
N HIS A 138 20.48 -12.11 9.59
CA HIS A 138 20.70 -11.16 10.69
C HIS A 138 20.44 -11.79 12.06
N LYS A 139 19.40 -12.61 12.15
CA LYS A 139 19.07 -13.33 13.40
C LYS A 139 20.18 -14.28 13.84
N GLU A 140 20.89 -14.89 12.90
CA GLU A 140 21.94 -15.87 13.19
C GLU A 140 23.33 -15.23 13.35
N TYR A 141 23.64 -14.20 12.55
CA TYR A 141 25.00 -13.67 12.42
C TYR A 141 25.14 -12.18 12.76
N GLU A 142 24.07 -11.49 13.11
CA GLU A 142 24.05 -10.04 13.43
C GLU A 142 24.76 -9.19 12.36
N ILE A 143 24.07 -8.87 11.27
CA ILE A 143 24.61 -8.03 10.19
C ILE A 143 24.98 -6.65 10.75
N ASP A 144 26.24 -6.26 10.63
CA ASP A 144 26.79 -4.99 11.09
C ASP A 144 26.70 -3.90 10.01
N ILE A 145 27.03 -4.27 8.76
CA ILE A 145 27.03 -3.32 7.64
C ILE A 145 26.26 -3.92 6.46
N LEU A 146 25.42 -3.09 5.84
CA LEU A 146 24.65 -3.45 4.66
C LEU A 146 24.84 -2.40 3.55
N ASN A 147 25.44 -2.80 2.43
CA ASN A 147 25.57 -1.99 1.24
C ASN A 147 24.52 -2.45 0.21
N ILE A 148 23.64 -1.54 -0.21
CA ILE A 148 22.49 -1.87 -1.07
C ILE A 148 22.56 -1.07 -2.35
N ALA A 149 22.37 -1.75 -3.49
CA ALA A 149 22.10 -1.13 -4.78
C ALA A 149 20.81 -1.73 -5.35
N THR A 150 19.86 -0.88 -5.76
CA THR A 150 18.58 -1.34 -6.30
C THR A 150 18.38 -0.90 -7.75
N TYR A 151 17.75 -1.76 -8.53
CA TYR A 151 17.29 -1.48 -9.90
C TYR A 151 15.78 -1.64 -9.91
N GLN A 152 15.07 -0.52 -10.05
CA GLN A 152 13.61 -0.50 -9.92
C GLN A 152 12.95 0.00 -11.22
N ALA A 153 11.82 -0.62 -11.56
CA ALA A 153 11.02 -0.17 -12.69
C ALA A 153 10.27 1.13 -12.34
N VAL A 154 10.26 2.09 -13.25
CA VAL A 154 9.52 3.36 -13.11
C VAL A 154 8.03 3.15 -12.83
N SER A 155 7.45 2.06 -13.33
CA SER A 155 6.04 1.70 -13.08
C SER A 155 5.70 1.53 -11.59
N GLY A 156 6.70 1.23 -10.74
CA GLY A 156 6.52 1.14 -9.28
C GLY A 156 6.15 2.48 -8.64
N THR A 157 6.55 3.61 -9.25
CA THR A 157 6.21 4.96 -8.79
C THR A 157 4.81 5.41 -9.24
N GLY A 158 4.20 4.69 -10.20
CA GLY A 158 2.83 4.93 -10.67
C GLY A 158 2.74 5.50 -12.08
N LYS A 159 1.50 5.72 -12.52
CA LYS A 159 1.22 6.14 -13.91
C LYS A 159 1.84 7.48 -14.30
N GLN A 160 1.93 8.43 -13.36
CA GLN A 160 2.50 9.75 -13.63
C GLN A 160 3.98 9.63 -13.98
N ALA A 161 4.75 8.86 -13.22
CA ALA A 161 6.17 8.65 -13.51
C ALA A 161 6.39 7.91 -14.84
N VAL A 162 5.54 6.94 -15.17
CA VAL A 162 5.59 6.28 -16.48
C VAL A 162 5.30 7.27 -17.63
N GLN A 163 4.32 8.16 -17.44
CA GLN A 163 4.01 9.18 -18.45
C GLN A 163 5.13 10.21 -18.57
N GLU A 164 5.70 10.61 -17.45
CA GLU A 164 6.87 11.51 -17.44
C GLU A 164 8.05 10.90 -18.20
N LEU A 165 8.40 9.64 -17.90
CA LEU A 165 9.45 8.93 -18.63
C LEU A 165 9.17 8.90 -20.15
N LYS A 166 7.93 8.62 -20.54
CA LYS A 166 7.54 8.62 -21.96
C LYS A 166 7.70 10.00 -22.61
N ASN A 167 7.37 11.06 -21.90
CA ASN A 167 7.52 12.43 -22.38
C ASN A 167 9.00 12.79 -22.50
N GLN A 168 9.80 12.50 -21.48
CA GLN A 168 11.24 12.71 -21.47
C GLN A 168 11.94 12.01 -22.64
N ILE A 169 11.59 10.76 -22.93
CA ILE A 169 12.13 10.01 -24.07
C ILE A 169 11.78 10.68 -25.41
N LYS A 170 10.58 11.25 -25.53
CA LYS A 170 10.14 11.91 -26.76
C LYS A 170 10.82 13.25 -27.01
N ASP A 171 11.01 14.02 -25.96
CA ASP A 171 11.49 15.41 -26.08
C ASP A 171 13.00 15.53 -26.17
N CYS A 172 13.77 14.45 -25.95
CA CYS A 172 15.25 14.43 -25.91
C CYS A 172 15.90 15.54 -25.04
N LEU A 173 15.09 16.27 -24.28
CA LEU A 173 15.52 17.33 -23.37
C LEU A 173 15.48 16.81 -21.94
N LEU A 174 16.32 15.83 -21.68
CA LEU A 174 16.37 15.22 -20.37
C LEU A 174 17.21 16.03 -19.42
N TYR A 175 16.54 16.68 -18.51
CA TYR A 175 17.13 16.87 -17.21
C TYR A 175 16.49 15.88 -16.23
N THR A 176 17.29 14.96 -15.78
CA THR A 176 16.90 13.98 -14.77
C THR A 176 16.63 14.71 -13.47
N SER A 177 15.41 14.58 -12.96
CA SER A 177 15.22 14.69 -11.53
C SER A 177 16.05 13.57 -10.90
N ASP A 178 16.99 13.94 -10.06
CA ASP A 178 17.90 13.02 -9.41
C ASP A 178 17.09 12.06 -8.51
N ALA A 179 16.97 10.83 -8.94
CA ALA A 179 16.30 9.78 -8.14
C ALA A 179 17.05 9.46 -6.83
N ALA A 180 18.19 10.11 -6.60
CA ALA A 180 18.98 9.98 -5.37
C ALA A 180 18.54 10.94 -4.26
N ASP A 181 17.58 11.86 -4.49
CA ASP A 181 17.16 12.84 -3.48
C ASP A 181 16.03 12.34 -2.55
N ASP A 182 15.63 11.09 -2.65
CA ASP A 182 14.70 10.44 -1.70
C ASP A 182 15.40 9.93 -0.43
N SER A 183 16.61 10.40 -0.15
CA SER A 183 17.39 10.06 1.05
C SER A 183 17.33 11.14 2.15
N ARG A 184 16.19 11.84 2.27
CA ARG A 184 15.97 12.74 3.42
C ARG A 184 14.80 12.33 4.27
#